data_d6aa5c4e56b577c23a761d578878145d
#
_entry.id   d6aa5c4e56b577c23a761d578878145d
#
_cell.length_a   1.000
_cell.length_b   1.000
_cell.length_c   1.000
_cell.angle_alpha   90.00
_cell.angle_beta   90.00
_cell.angle_gamma   90.00
#
_symmetry.space_group_name_H-M   'P 1'
#
loop_
_entity.id
_entity.type
_entity.pdbx_description
1 polymer ?
#
loop_
_entity_poly.entity_id
_entity_poly.type
_entity_poly.pdbx_seq_one_letter_code
_entity_poly.pdbx_strand_id
1 'polypeptide(L)'
;STSLNKFISKSGAEQDVFAGGLQDNGTQFSVDRSNGSSVATRSGGGDGAATMFSQKPSNKYFIQNYVYNNDVRAVNLNGDNSSQWDLLNEGGSNGDFITTQALDSNLGIVYSNYGQNRIVVIYDWDDFKDEDKNSNAPNFILENSTFLTSNVSALTVSPHTTDSSTLYFGTEAGQVVKVENANSVPNTTTGQSNAKFTSLTDQQFIGSVSDIELGKDENHLFVTFHNFGVENIFYSNDGGDTWQEKEGNLPDIPVRCILQNPLLENEVIVGTELGVWYTKDFDSSNPSWSQANAGMKDVRITDLDMRDDYKVFAATYGLGVYSSIFTETGGDPAIKISTDVDNITIFKGESGSFNVDY
;
A
#
# COMPACT_ATOMS: atom_id res chain seq x y z
N SER A 1 5.04 4.72 4.05
CA SER A 1 4.24 3.50 3.87
C SER A 1 5.16 2.29 3.87
N THR A 2 4.67 1.19 4.40
CA THR A 2 5.40 -0.08 4.44
C THR A 2 4.54 -1.09 3.72
N SER A 3 5.06 -1.67 2.66
CA SER A 3 4.39 -2.73 1.91
C SER A 3 5.09 -4.05 2.16
N LEU A 4 4.34 -5.11 2.43
CA LEU A 4 4.86 -6.39 2.90
C LEU A 4 4.27 -7.53 2.08
N ASN A 5 5.10 -8.39 1.55
CA ASN A 5 4.67 -9.56 0.80
C ASN A 5 5.51 -10.78 1.07
N LYS A 6 4.89 -11.95 0.96
CA LYS A 6 5.52 -13.25 1.06
C LYS A 6 6.13 -13.66 -0.26
N PHE A 7 7.36 -14.14 -0.21
CA PHE A 7 7.97 -14.88 -1.30
C PHE A 7 8.14 -16.34 -0.92
N ILE A 8 7.51 -17.22 -1.68
CA ILE A 8 7.77 -18.65 -1.55
C ILE A 8 9.07 -18.93 -2.30
N SER A 9 10.10 -19.36 -1.59
CA SER A 9 11.32 -19.80 -2.24
C SER A 9 11.06 -21.08 -3.03
N LYS A 10 11.80 -21.31 -4.11
CA LYS A 10 11.73 -22.57 -4.88
C LYS A 10 12.01 -23.83 -4.07
N SER A 11 12.57 -23.70 -2.88
CA SER A 11 12.84 -24.78 -1.94
C SER A 11 11.66 -25.12 -1.03
N GLY A 12 10.52 -24.45 -1.16
CA GLY A 12 9.35 -24.61 -0.30
C GLY A 12 9.49 -24.01 1.09
N ALA A 13 10.63 -23.40 1.43
CA ALA A 13 10.78 -22.62 2.65
C ALA A 13 10.11 -21.26 2.47
N GLU A 14 9.13 -20.99 3.28
CA GLU A 14 8.50 -19.67 3.35
C GLU A 14 9.43 -18.70 4.05
N GLN A 15 9.72 -17.59 3.40
CA GLN A 15 10.52 -16.52 3.98
C GLN A 15 9.66 -15.28 4.08
N ASP A 16 9.61 -14.70 5.27
CA ASP A 16 9.01 -13.39 5.46
C ASP A 16 9.98 -12.34 4.94
N VAL A 17 9.55 -11.56 3.95
CA VAL A 17 10.30 -10.43 3.43
C VAL A 17 9.50 -9.18 3.71
N PHE A 18 10.11 -8.20 4.34
CA PHE A 18 9.52 -6.88 4.50
C PHE A 18 10.38 -5.83 3.86
N ALA A 19 9.76 -4.77 3.38
CA ALA A 19 10.43 -3.56 3.00
C ALA A 19 9.66 -2.35 3.52
N GLY A 20 10.37 -1.28 3.84
CA GLY A 20 9.75 -0.05 4.29
C GLY A 20 10.64 1.14 4.04
N GLY A 21 10.02 2.24 3.64
CA GLY A 21 10.66 3.54 3.57
C GLY A 21 10.68 4.20 4.95
N LEU A 22 11.83 4.72 5.32
CA LEU A 22 12.09 5.36 6.61
C LEU A 22 12.68 6.75 6.38
N GLN A 23 12.12 7.75 7.05
CA GLN A 23 12.68 9.10 7.04
C GLN A 23 14.11 9.06 7.62
N ASP A 24 15.06 9.73 6.97
CA ASP A 24 16.49 9.79 7.30
C ASP A 24 17.25 8.45 7.24
N ASN A 25 16.58 7.31 7.04
CA ASN A 25 17.19 5.99 7.06
C ASN A 25 17.05 5.22 5.74
N GLY A 26 16.42 5.83 4.74
CA GLY A 26 16.23 5.28 3.40
C GLY A 26 15.23 4.13 3.36
N THR A 27 15.29 3.32 2.34
CA THR A 27 14.50 2.10 2.22
C THR A 27 15.28 0.93 2.78
N GLN A 28 14.66 0.21 3.70
CA GLN A 28 15.19 -1.00 4.32
C GLN A 28 14.34 -2.19 3.89
N PHE A 29 14.96 -3.34 3.70
CA PHE A 29 14.25 -4.61 3.58
C PHE A 29 14.93 -5.68 4.42
N SER A 30 14.15 -6.65 4.86
CA SER A 30 14.64 -7.79 5.63
C SER A 30 14.10 -9.07 5.02
N VAL A 31 14.93 -10.08 4.96
CA VAL A 31 14.55 -11.44 4.59
C VAL A 31 14.69 -12.28 5.84
N ASP A 32 13.59 -12.89 6.29
CA ASP A 32 13.64 -13.83 7.40
C ASP A 32 14.53 -15.02 7.03
N ARG A 33 15.44 -15.33 7.91
CA ARG A 33 16.32 -16.49 7.78
C ARG A 33 15.91 -17.53 8.81
N SER A 34 15.84 -18.77 8.38
CA SER A 34 15.42 -19.93 9.16
C SER A 34 16.17 -20.19 10.49
N ASN A 35 17.11 -19.35 10.86
CA ASN A 35 17.88 -19.40 12.11
C ASN A 35 17.45 -18.34 13.14
N GLY A 36 16.31 -17.69 12.93
CA GLY A 36 15.75 -16.73 13.89
C GLY A 36 16.44 -15.35 13.93
N SER A 37 17.38 -15.08 13.02
CA SER A 37 17.97 -13.75 12.90
C SER A 37 17.73 -13.18 11.51
N SER A 38 17.04 -12.06 11.41
CA SER A 38 16.93 -11.28 10.19
C SER A 38 17.85 -10.07 10.26
N VAL A 39 18.45 -9.73 9.12
CA VAL A 39 19.30 -8.54 8.98
C VAL A 39 18.59 -7.59 8.04
N ALA A 40 18.32 -6.39 8.53
CA ALA A 40 17.82 -5.34 7.65
C ALA A 40 18.93 -4.91 6.68
N THR A 41 18.60 -4.89 5.41
CA THR A 41 19.51 -4.46 4.34
C THR A 41 19.00 -3.15 3.78
N ARG A 42 19.86 -2.17 3.65
CA ARG A 42 19.53 -0.89 3.04
C ARG A 42 19.58 -1.00 1.52
N SER A 43 18.47 -0.76 0.84
CA SER A 43 18.39 -0.72 -0.62
C SER A 43 18.43 0.69 -1.19
N GLY A 44 18.00 1.70 -0.42
CA GLY A 44 18.03 3.11 -0.80
C GLY A 44 18.55 4.01 0.31
N GLY A 45 19.10 5.17 -0.06
CA GLY A 45 19.60 6.17 0.89
C GLY A 45 18.61 7.32 1.14
N GLY A 46 18.96 8.22 2.07
CA GLY A 46 18.18 9.43 2.38
C GLY A 46 16.83 9.11 3.01
N ASP A 47 15.75 9.68 2.48
CA ASP A 47 14.39 9.47 2.95
C ASP A 47 13.69 8.43 2.08
N GLY A 48 13.42 7.25 2.61
CA GLY A 48 12.60 6.25 1.94
C GLY A 48 11.12 6.60 2.04
N ALA A 49 10.36 6.34 0.97
CA ALA A 49 8.93 6.56 0.90
C ALA A 49 8.17 5.23 0.67
N ALA A 50 7.28 5.17 -0.32
CA ALA A 50 6.50 3.97 -0.60
C ALA A 50 7.37 2.77 -0.99
N THR A 51 6.91 1.59 -0.61
CA THR A 51 7.45 0.30 -1.05
C THR A 51 6.30 -0.62 -1.44
N MET A 52 6.47 -1.39 -2.52
CA MET A 52 5.44 -2.31 -3.02
C MET A 52 6.11 -3.56 -3.55
N PHE A 53 5.59 -4.73 -3.17
CA PHE A 53 6.09 -6.01 -3.68
C PHE A 53 5.29 -6.48 -4.89
N SER A 54 5.98 -7.14 -5.83
CA SER A 54 5.29 -7.91 -6.86
C SER A 54 4.54 -9.09 -6.25
N GLN A 55 3.27 -9.20 -6.61
CA GLN A 55 2.41 -10.33 -6.20
C GLN A 55 2.59 -11.55 -7.13
N LYS A 56 3.36 -11.44 -8.23
CA LYS A 56 3.64 -12.56 -9.11
C LYS A 56 4.70 -13.48 -8.50
N PRO A 57 4.43 -14.78 -8.30
CA PRO A 57 5.41 -15.72 -7.76
C PRO A 57 6.68 -15.86 -8.61
N SER A 58 6.58 -15.56 -9.92
CA SER A 58 7.71 -15.59 -10.86
C SER A 58 8.63 -14.38 -10.75
N ASN A 59 8.11 -13.25 -10.26
CA ASN A 59 8.79 -11.96 -10.27
C ASN A 59 9.12 -11.55 -8.83
N LYS A 60 10.33 -11.82 -8.41
CA LYS A 60 10.79 -11.53 -7.06
C LYS A 60 11.47 -10.17 -7.00
N TYR A 61 10.69 -9.12 -6.99
CA TYR A 61 11.16 -7.75 -6.81
C TYR A 61 10.22 -6.95 -5.92
N PHE A 62 10.71 -5.83 -5.42
CA PHE A 62 9.87 -4.78 -4.87
C PHE A 62 10.23 -3.43 -5.52
N ILE A 63 9.24 -2.56 -5.58
CA ILE A 63 9.42 -1.16 -5.98
C ILE A 63 9.72 -0.35 -4.73
N GLN A 64 10.71 0.51 -4.79
CA GLN A 64 11.00 1.51 -3.78
C GLN A 64 10.92 2.91 -4.37
N ASN A 65 10.55 3.87 -3.54
CA ASN A 65 10.51 5.27 -3.91
C ASN A 65 11.34 6.11 -2.93
N TYR A 66 12.10 7.04 -3.48
CA TYR A 66 12.63 8.15 -2.73
C TYR A 66 11.61 9.30 -2.73
N VAL A 67 11.59 10.11 -1.68
CA VAL A 67 10.62 11.20 -1.52
C VAL A 67 10.47 12.07 -2.78
N TYR A 68 9.29 12.62 -3.01
CA TYR A 68 8.95 13.48 -4.14
C TYR A 68 9.06 12.82 -5.53
N ASN A 69 9.00 11.51 -5.64
CA ASN A 69 9.32 10.78 -6.88
C ASN A 69 10.70 11.09 -7.48
N ASN A 70 11.64 11.56 -6.67
CA ASN A 70 12.98 11.83 -7.17
C ASN A 70 13.66 10.60 -7.77
N ASP A 71 13.31 9.43 -7.27
CA ASP A 71 13.93 8.19 -7.68
C ASP A 71 12.99 7.01 -7.35
N VAL A 72 12.45 6.39 -8.38
CA VAL A 72 11.63 5.17 -8.28
C VAL A 72 12.43 4.01 -8.85
N ARG A 73 12.64 2.94 -8.09
CA ARG A 73 13.46 1.80 -8.46
C ARG A 73 12.74 0.48 -8.25
N ALA A 74 13.05 -0.48 -9.13
CA ALA A 74 12.80 -1.88 -8.88
C ALA A 74 14.04 -2.53 -8.26
N VAL A 75 13.86 -3.29 -7.19
CA VAL A 75 14.90 -4.03 -6.47
C VAL A 75 14.67 -5.51 -6.63
N ASN A 76 15.61 -6.22 -7.26
CA ASN A 76 15.52 -7.66 -7.46
C ASN A 76 15.92 -8.42 -6.18
N LEU A 77 15.08 -9.35 -5.77
CA LEU A 77 15.32 -10.19 -4.61
C LEU A 77 15.93 -11.56 -4.95
N ASN A 78 16.14 -11.89 -6.23
CA ASN A 78 16.75 -13.15 -6.66
C ASN A 78 18.29 -13.15 -6.67
N GLY A 79 18.91 -11.99 -6.42
CA GLY A 79 20.36 -11.79 -6.48
C GLY A 79 20.91 -11.13 -5.23
N ASP A 80 22.16 -10.72 -5.32
CA ASP A 80 22.71 -9.77 -4.38
C ASP A 80 22.03 -8.40 -4.57
N ASN A 81 22.12 -7.53 -3.58
CA ASN A 81 21.48 -6.21 -3.55
C ASN A 81 21.97 -5.25 -4.66
N SER A 82 22.80 -5.68 -5.58
CA SER A 82 23.34 -4.89 -6.67
C SER A 82 22.40 -4.80 -7.88
N SER A 83 21.39 -5.65 -7.95
CA SER A 83 20.42 -5.67 -9.06
C SER A 83 19.27 -4.71 -8.79
N GLN A 84 19.49 -3.44 -9.10
CA GLN A 84 18.46 -2.39 -9.03
C GLN A 84 18.34 -1.72 -10.39
N TRP A 85 17.10 -1.34 -10.76
CA TRP A 85 16.81 -0.60 -11.99
C TRP A 85 16.13 0.71 -11.64
N ASP A 86 16.61 1.80 -12.21
CA ASP A 86 15.94 3.09 -12.12
C ASP A 86 14.73 3.08 -13.07
N LEU A 87 13.54 3.23 -12.53
CA LEU A 87 12.28 3.33 -13.29
C LEU A 87 11.96 4.79 -13.60
N LEU A 88 12.24 5.66 -12.67
CA LEU A 88 12.07 7.09 -12.80
C LEU A 88 13.19 7.77 -12.00
N ASN A 89 13.96 8.64 -12.64
CA ASN A 89 15.03 9.43 -12.01
C ASN A 89 15.05 10.82 -12.63
N GLU A 90 14.30 11.74 -12.08
CA GLU A 90 14.11 13.07 -12.67
C GLU A 90 14.81 14.19 -11.89
N GLY A 91 15.36 13.89 -10.72
CA GLY A 91 16.06 14.86 -9.89
C GLY A 91 15.22 16.09 -9.50
N GLY A 92 13.90 15.98 -9.60
CA GLY A 92 12.93 17.03 -9.35
C GLY A 92 11.92 16.65 -8.26
N SER A 93 11.11 17.61 -7.82
CA SER A 93 10.03 17.38 -6.86
C SER A 93 8.71 17.23 -7.62
N ASN A 94 8.45 16.01 -8.11
CA ASN A 94 7.28 15.66 -8.91
C ASN A 94 6.30 14.75 -8.15
N GLY A 95 6.09 15.00 -6.87
CA GLY A 95 5.18 14.25 -6.00
C GLY A 95 5.19 14.83 -4.61
N ASP A 96 4.44 14.23 -3.71
CA ASP A 96 4.45 14.60 -2.29
C ASP A 96 5.70 14.05 -1.58
N PHE A 97 5.99 14.56 -0.37
CA PHE A 97 7.11 14.07 0.43
C PHE A 97 7.02 12.55 0.61
N ILE A 98 5.87 12.02 1.00
CA ILE A 98 5.56 10.59 0.92
C ILE A 98 4.61 10.42 -0.27
N THR A 99 5.13 10.00 -1.39
CA THR A 99 4.37 9.83 -2.62
C THR A 99 3.54 8.56 -2.58
N THR A 100 2.25 8.68 -2.81
CA THR A 100 1.33 7.55 -2.93
C THR A 100 1.57 6.81 -4.24
N GLN A 101 1.64 5.48 -4.17
CA GLN A 101 1.90 4.61 -5.32
C GLN A 101 1.03 3.35 -5.28
N ALA A 102 0.79 2.77 -6.46
CA ALA A 102 0.19 1.44 -6.62
C ALA A 102 0.93 0.64 -7.70
N LEU A 103 0.99 -0.68 -7.52
CA LEU A 103 1.64 -1.60 -8.46
C LEU A 103 0.60 -2.56 -9.05
N ASP A 104 0.42 -2.51 -10.36
CA ASP A 104 -0.22 -3.62 -11.08
C ASP A 104 0.80 -4.73 -11.29
N SER A 105 0.76 -5.73 -10.42
CA SER A 105 1.67 -6.86 -10.51
C SER A 105 1.40 -7.76 -11.72
N ASN A 106 0.18 -7.76 -12.27
CA ASN A 106 -0.16 -8.57 -13.44
C ASN A 106 0.47 -8.06 -14.71
N LEU A 107 0.51 -6.75 -14.85
CA LEU A 107 1.03 -6.08 -16.05
C LEU A 107 2.42 -5.47 -15.83
N GLY A 108 2.94 -5.44 -14.60
CA GLY A 108 4.22 -4.81 -14.29
C GLY A 108 4.17 -3.29 -14.46
N ILE A 109 3.11 -2.64 -13.97
CA ILE A 109 2.89 -1.20 -14.16
C ILE A 109 2.88 -0.51 -12.80
N VAL A 110 3.63 0.58 -12.67
CA VAL A 110 3.64 1.44 -11.48
C VAL A 110 2.83 2.70 -11.75
N TYR A 111 1.88 2.98 -10.88
CA TYR A 111 1.14 4.22 -10.80
C TYR A 111 1.65 5.03 -9.63
N SER A 112 1.96 6.30 -9.85
CA SER A 112 2.50 7.16 -8.80
C SER A 112 1.89 8.56 -8.86
N ASN A 113 1.53 9.12 -7.71
CA ASN A 113 1.19 10.53 -7.64
C ASN A 113 2.37 11.36 -8.18
N TYR A 114 2.08 12.25 -9.13
CA TYR A 114 3.10 13.06 -9.81
C TYR A 114 2.96 14.56 -9.51
N GLY A 115 2.22 14.89 -8.46
CA GLY A 115 1.91 16.26 -8.08
C GLY A 115 1.04 16.98 -9.11
N GLN A 116 0.56 18.18 -8.77
CA GLN A 116 -0.25 19.01 -9.68
C GLN A 116 -1.43 18.26 -10.30
N ASN A 117 -2.08 17.41 -9.49
CA ASN A 117 -3.27 16.63 -9.91
C ASN A 117 -2.97 15.68 -11.11
N ARG A 118 -1.85 15.01 -11.10
CA ARG A 118 -1.41 14.08 -12.15
C ARG A 118 -0.94 12.76 -11.54
N ILE A 119 -1.00 11.70 -12.34
CA ILE A 119 -0.45 10.39 -12.04
C ILE A 119 0.54 10.03 -13.13
N VAL A 120 1.77 9.66 -12.79
CA VAL A 120 2.70 9.06 -13.74
C VAL A 120 2.44 7.56 -13.80
N VAL A 121 2.40 7.02 -15.00
CA VAL A 121 2.26 5.60 -15.32
C VAL A 121 3.56 5.11 -15.91
N ILE A 122 4.24 4.18 -15.25
CA ILE A 122 5.53 3.61 -15.66
C ILE A 122 5.28 2.18 -16.09
N TYR A 123 5.66 1.82 -17.32
CA TYR A 123 5.34 0.53 -17.93
C TYR A 123 6.53 -0.04 -18.72
N ASP A 124 6.42 -1.29 -19.18
CA ASP A 124 7.43 -2.00 -19.99
C ASP A 124 8.85 -1.99 -19.41
N TRP A 125 8.96 -1.86 -18.08
CA TRP A 125 10.27 -1.78 -17.42
C TRP A 125 10.87 -3.17 -17.14
N ASP A 126 10.11 -4.25 -17.20
CA ASP A 126 10.62 -5.63 -17.05
C ASP A 126 11.60 -5.97 -18.20
N ASP A 127 11.38 -5.42 -19.39
CA ASP A 127 12.30 -5.53 -20.54
C ASP A 127 13.37 -4.42 -20.55
N PHE A 128 13.16 -3.40 -19.74
CA PHE A 128 14.04 -2.25 -19.58
C PHE A 128 15.21 -2.61 -18.65
N LYS A 129 15.98 -3.62 -19.01
CA LYS A 129 17.24 -3.99 -18.35
C LYS A 129 18.33 -3.07 -18.86
N ASP A 130 18.19 -1.80 -18.59
CA ASP A 130 19.14 -0.83 -19.11
C ASP A 130 20.49 -0.93 -18.40
N GLU A 131 21.53 -1.10 -19.20
CA GLU A 131 22.91 -0.88 -18.80
C GLU A 131 23.19 0.61 -18.58
N ASP A 132 22.29 1.49 -19.01
CA ASP A 132 22.41 2.95 -18.90
C ASP A 132 21.53 3.47 -17.75
N LYS A 133 22.09 3.51 -16.55
CA LYS A 133 21.45 3.90 -15.28
C LYS A 133 20.88 5.33 -15.24
N ASN A 134 20.78 6.03 -16.34
CA ASN A 134 20.35 7.42 -16.43
C ASN A 134 19.10 7.63 -17.30
N SER A 135 18.49 6.59 -17.82
CA SER A 135 17.26 6.72 -18.60
C SER A 135 16.05 6.25 -17.79
N ASN A 136 14.96 7.00 -17.88
CA ASN A 136 13.67 6.59 -17.30
C ASN A 136 13.07 5.44 -18.10
N ALA A 137 12.36 4.53 -17.42
CA ALA A 137 11.52 3.55 -18.09
C ALA A 137 10.42 4.27 -18.92
N PRO A 138 9.85 3.60 -19.94
CA PRO A 138 8.69 4.15 -20.65
C PRO A 138 7.62 4.59 -19.69
N ASN A 139 7.12 5.80 -19.85
CA ASN A 139 6.10 6.37 -18.97
C ASN A 139 5.22 7.37 -19.72
N PHE A 140 4.06 7.64 -19.14
CA PHE A 140 3.19 8.73 -19.57
C PHE A 140 2.46 9.34 -18.39
N ILE A 141 1.89 10.51 -18.58
CA ILE A 141 1.08 11.18 -17.57
C ILE A 141 -0.39 10.87 -17.81
N LEU A 142 -1.02 10.31 -16.79
CA LEU A 142 -2.46 10.16 -16.70
C LEU A 142 -3.02 11.41 -16.04
N GLU A 143 -3.77 12.21 -16.80
CA GLU A 143 -4.37 13.46 -16.34
C GLU A 143 -5.79 13.60 -16.86
N ASN A 144 -6.64 14.22 -16.07
CA ASN A 144 -8.00 14.55 -16.46
C ASN A 144 -8.50 15.66 -15.55
N SER A 145 -8.58 16.88 -16.07
CA SER A 145 -8.95 18.08 -15.29
C SER A 145 -10.37 18.05 -14.72
N THR A 146 -11.23 17.15 -15.16
CA THR A 146 -12.58 16.98 -14.59
C THR A 146 -12.54 16.11 -13.33
N PHE A 147 -11.67 15.09 -13.30
CA PHE A 147 -11.63 14.08 -12.25
C PHE A 147 -10.43 14.23 -11.31
N LEU A 148 -9.33 14.81 -11.77
CA LEU A 148 -8.13 15.10 -10.99
C LEU A 148 -8.08 16.59 -10.67
N THR A 149 -8.84 17.02 -9.68
CA THR A 149 -8.96 18.45 -9.29
C THR A 149 -8.18 18.79 -8.03
N SER A 150 -7.62 17.79 -7.34
CA SER A 150 -6.78 17.92 -6.16
C SER A 150 -5.69 16.85 -6.20
N ASN A 151 -4.67 16.96 -5.34
CA ASN A 151 -3.61 15.97 -5.23
C ASN A 151 -4.17 14.59 -4.89
N VAL A 152 -3.56 13.57 -5.49
CA VAL A 152 -3.88 12.17 -5.22
C VAL A 152 -3.27 11.75 -3.88
N SER A 153 -4.10 11.28 -2.97
CA SER A 153 -3.69 10.86 -1.63
C SER A 153 -3.82 9.36 -1.38
N ALA A 154 -4.59 8.65 -2.22
CA ALA A 154 -4.72 7.19 -2.20
C ALA A 154 -4.70 6.64 -3.62
N LEU A 155 -4.05 5.50 -3.83
CA LEU A 155 -3.98 4.78 -5.10
C LEU A 155 -4.07 3.28 -4.85
N THR A 156 -4.95 2.60 -5.58
CA THR A 156 -5.09 1.14 -5.53
C THR A 156 -5.40 0.60 -6.92
N VAL A 157 -4.72 -0.46 -7.30
CA VAL A 157 -5.03 -1.22 -8.53
C VAL A 157 -5.89 -2.42 -8.16
N SER A 158 -6.96 -2.64 -8.93
CA SER A 158 -7.82 -3.81 -8.74
C SER A 158 -7.04 -5.11 -8.97
N PRO A 159 -7.04 -6.05 -8.01
CA PRO A 159 -6.50 -7.37 -8.22
C PRO A 159 -7.44 -8.28 -9.06
N HIS A 160 -8.68 -7.84 -9.29
CA HIS A 160 -9.72 -8.61 -9.96
C HIS A 160 -9.73 -8.44 -11.49
N THR A 161 -9.16 -7.35 -12.00
CA THR A 161 -8.97 -7.11 -13.43
C THR A 161 -7.52 -7.39 -13.82
N THR A 162 -7.27 -8.38 -14.67
CA THR A 162 -5.91 -8.86 -14.96
C THR A 162 -5.43 -8.58 -16.39
N ASP A 163 -6.33 -8.28 -17.32
CA ASP A 163 -6.01 -8.03 -18.73
C ASP A 163 -5.75 -6.55 -19.03
N SER A 164 -6.18 -5.68 -18.14
CA SER A 164 -5.94 -4.24 -18.16
C SER A 164 -5.91 -3.73 -16.73
N SER A 165 -5.34 -2.55 -16.49
CA SER A 165 -5.40 -1.96 -15.15
C SER A 165 -6.72 -1.25 -14.91
N THR A 166 -7.42 -1.65 -13.85
CA THR A 166 -8.46 -0.84 -13.22
C THR A 166 -7.85 -0.15 -12.01
N LEU A 167 -7.66 1.16 -12.10
CA LEU A 167 -7.07 1.99 -11.05
C LEU A 167 -8.17 2.72 -10.29
N TYR A 168 -8.06 2.75 -8.97
CA TYR A 168 -8.84 3.61 -8.11
C TYR A 168 -7.92 4.67 -7.50
N PHE A 169 -8.37 5.90 -7.43
CA PHE A 169 -7.66 6.94 -6.72
C PHE A 169 -8.57 7.79 -5.84
N GLY A 170 -8.02 8.19 -4.71
CA GLY A 170 -8.59 9.17 -3.80
C GLY A 170 -7.76 10.44 -3.79
N THR A 171 -8.37 11.57 -3.43
CA THR A 171 -7.70 12.87 -3.38
C THR A 171 -7.78 13.50 -2.00
N GLU A 172 -6.92 14.49 -1.75
CA GLU A 172 -6.95 15.31 -0.54
C GLU A 172 -8.27 16.10 -0.36
N ALA A 173 -9.03 16.26 -1.43
CA ALA A 173 -10.33 16.95 -1.42
C ALA A 173 -11.54 15.98 -1.32
N GLY A 174 -11.31 14.68 -1.05
CA GLY A 174 -12.38 13.72 -0.86
C GLY A 174 -12.96 13.14 -2.16
N GLN A 175 -12.34 13.37 -3.32
CA GLN A 175 -12.77 12.71 -4.54
C GLN A 175 -12.33 11.25 -4.54
N VAL A 176 -13.21 10.37 -5.01
CA VAL A 176 -12.92 8.96 -5.30
C VAL A 176 -13.28 8.68 -6.75
N VAL A 177 -12.35 8.12 -7.50
CA VAL A 177 -12.50 7.91 -8.95
C VAL A 177 -11.98 6.53 -9.34
N LYS A 178 -12.74 5.85 -10.20
CA LYS A 178 -12.34 4.62 -10.90
C LYS A 178 -11.83 4.98 -12.29
N VAL A 179 -10.74 4.36 -12.72
CA VAL A 179 -10.20 4.49 -14.08
C VAL A 179 -10.01 3.11 -14.69
N GLU A 180 -10.89 2.75 -15.61
CA GLU A 180 -10.76 1.53 -16.41
C GLU A 180 -9.75 1.76 -17.54
N ASN A 181 -8.97 0.74 -17.90
CA ASN A 181 -7.87 0.82 -18.88
C ASN A 181 -6.86 1.93 -18.56
N ALA A 182 -6.53 2.10 -17.28
CA ALA A 182 -5.60 3.13 -16.83
C ALA A 182 -4.19 2.99 -17.45
N ASN A 183 -3.84 1.79 -17.91
CA ASN A 183 -2.60 1.47 -18.62
C ASN A 183 -2.62 1.81 -20.12
N SER A 184 -3.71 2.38 -20.64
CA SER A 184 -3.82 2.73 -22.06
C SER A 184 -2.91 3.89 -22.42
N VAL A 185 -1.78 3.57 -23.07
CA VAL A 185 -0.82 4.58 -23.56
C VAL A 185 -1.53 5.54 -24.51
N PRO A 186 -1.43 6.86 -24.28
CA PRO A 186 -2.03 7.84 -25.17
C PRO A 186 -1.47 7.75 -26.60
N ASN A 187 -2.33 7.86 -27.58
CA ASN A 187 -1.91 7.90 -28.97
C ASN A 187 -1.04 9.15 -29.23
N THR A 188 0.15 8.96 -29.78
CA THR A 188 1.13 10.04 -29.97
C THR A 188 0.67 11.14 -30.93
N THR A 189 -0.28 10.85 -31.81
CA THR A 189 -0.80 11.83 -32.79
C THR A 189 -2.01 12.59 -32.27
N THR A 190 -2.91 11.91 -31.53
CA THR A 190 -4.18 12.50 -31.08
C THR A 190 -4.18 12.89 -29.60
N GLY A 191 -3.24 12.38 -28.81
CA GLY A 191 -3.22 12.48 -27.36
C GLY A 191 -4.34 11.69 -26.66
N GLN A 192 -5.13 10.93 -27.40
CA GLN A 192 -6.26 10.18 -26.85
C GLN A 192 -5.82 8.85 -26.23
N SER A 193 -6.37 8.53 -25.09
CA SER A 193 -6.24 7.25 -24.40
C SER A 193 -7.61 6.57 -24.30
N ASN A 194 -7.61 5.25 -24.13
CA ASN A 194 -8.84 4.48 -23.84
C ASN A 194 -9.16 4.45 -22.32
N ALA A 195 -8.43 5.16 -21.50
CA ALA A 195 -8.69 5.29 -20.08
C ALA A 195 -10.07 5.92 -19.86
N LYS A 196 -10.92 5.25 -19.10
CA LYS A 196 -12.29 5.69 -18.82
C LYS A 196 -12.42 6.05 -17.35
N PHE A 197 -12.65 7.32 -17.08
CA PHE A 197 -12.82 7.84 -15.73
C PHE A 197 -14.30 7.81 -15.32
N THR A 198 -14.56 7.36 -14.10
CA THR A 198 -15.88 7.33 -13.47
C THR A 198 -15.77 7.88 -12.06
N SER A 199 -16.55 8.90 -11.71
CA SER A 199 -16.60 9.40 -10.34
C SER A 199 -17.41 8.43 -9.47
N LEU A 200 -16.83 8.07 -8.32
CA LEU A 200 -17.48 7.30 -7.27
C LEU A 200 -17.67 8.17 -6.02
N THR A 201 -17.43 9.48 -6.14
CA THR A 201 -17.46 10.42 -5.03
C THR A 201 -18.89 10.63 -4.52
N ASP A 202 -19.09 10.45 -3.20
CA ASP A 202 -20.33 10.77 -2.52
C ASP A 202 -20.26 12.16 -1.87
N GLN A 203 -21.41 12.80 -1.70
CA GLN A 203 -21.52 14.10 -1.03
C GLN A 203 -21.16 14.05 0.46
N GLN A 204 -21.14 12.87 1.08
CA GLN A 204 -20.74 12.65 2.47
C GLN A 204 -19.22 12.62 2.64
N PHE A 205 -18.47 12.49 1.55
CA PHE A 205 -17.01 12.44 1.59
C PHE A 205 -16.41 13.82 1.92
N ILE A 206 -15.84 13.92 3.12
CA ILE A 206 -15.25 15.15 3.63
C ILE A 206 -13.84 14.87 4.11
N GLY A 207 -12.85 15.56 3.52
CA GLY A 207 -11.46 15.47 3.92
C GLY A 207 -10.59 14.68 2.96
N SER A 208 -9.40 14.30 3.41
CA SER A 208 -8.43 13.58 2.60
C SER A 208 -8.70 12.08 2.61
N VAL A 209 -8.87 11.50 1.43
CA VAL A 209 -8.92 10.04 1.29
C VAL A 209 -7.56 9.46 1.70
N SER A 210 -7.56 8.56 2.65
CA SER A 210 -6.34 7.94 3.16
C SER A 210 -6.07 6.57 2.56
N ASP A 211 -7.13 5.82 2.23
CA ASP A 211 -7.02 4.49 1.66
C ASP A 211 -8.25 4.13 0.83
N ILE A 212 -8.04 3.28 -0.16
CA ILE A 212 -9.09 2.63 -0.97
C ILE A 212 -8.72 1.15 -1.04
N GLU A 213 -9.55 0.29 -0.51
CA GLU A 213 -9.35 -1.14 -0.51
C GLU A 213 -10.48 -1.85 -1.25
N LEU A 214 -10.16 -2.95 -1.92
CA LEU A 214 -11.13 -3.78 -2.60
C LEU A 214 -11.39 -5.05 -1.77
N GLY A 215 -12.67 -5.40 -1.63
CA GLY A 215 -13.07 -6.66 -1.04
C GLY A 215 -12.98 -7.83 -2.04
N LYS A 216 -13.93 -8.75 -1.96
CA LYS A 216 -13.95 -9.97 -2.79
C LYS A 216 -14.08 -9.75 -4.30
N ASP A 217 -14.52 -8.59 -4.74
CA ASP A 217 -14.63 -8.16 -6.13
C ASP A 217 -14.69 -6.63 -6.24
N GLU A 218 -14.77 -6.09 -7.45
CA GLU A 218 -14.82 -4.65 -7.71
C GLU A 218 -16.14 -3.96 -7.28
N ASN A 219 -17.18 -4.72 -6.86
CA ASN A 219 -18.37 -4.12 -6.29
C ASN A 219 -18.17 -3.78 -4.80
N HIS A 220 -17.24 -4.45 -4.13
CA HIS A 220 -16.99 -4.30 -2.71
C HIS A 220 -15.80 -3.36 -2.48
N LEU A 221 -16.10 -2.10 -2.18
CA LEU A 221 -15.13 -1.03 -2.00
C LEU A 221 -15.17 -0.48 -0.58
N PHE A 222 -14.00 -0.22 -0.04
CA PHE A 222 -13.79 0.46 1.22
C PHE A 222 -13.04 1.76 0.95
N VAL A 223 -13.48 2.84 1.57
CA VAL A 223 -12.80 4.14 1.50
C VAL A 223 -12.64 4.69 2.90
N THR A 224 -11.43 5.13 3.23
CA THR A 224 -11.17 5.76 4.52
C THR A 224 -10.69 7.20 4.38
N PHE A 225 -10.88 7.97 5.46
CA PHE A 225 -10.49 9.39 5.54
C PHE A 225 -9.58 9.65 6.73
N HIS A 226 -8.67 10.58 6.56
CA HIS A 226 -7.68 10.91 7.57
C HIS A 226 -7.94 12.29 8.18
N ASN A 227 -9.11 12.45 8.79
CA ASN A 227 -9.52 13.72 9.36
C ASN A 227 -10.22 13.52 10.72
N PHE A 228 -10.18 14.55 11.57
CA PHE A 228 -11.00 14.62 12.77
C PHE A 228 -12.34 15.30 12.46
N GLY A 229 -13.38 14.94 13.20
CA GLY A 229 -14.69 15.57 13.12
C GLY A 229 -15.46 15.25 11.84
N VAL A 230 -15.15 14.15 11.18
CA VAL A 230 -15.83 13.64 9.98
C VAL A 230 -16.00 12.14 10.09
N GLU A 231 -16.90 11.57 9.30
CA GLU A 231 -17.00 10.12 9.15
C GLU A 231 -15.81 9.62 8.33
N ASN A 232 -15.07 8.65 8.88
CA ASN A 232 -13.79 8.19 8.32
C ASN A 232 -13.87 6.85 7.59
N ILE A 233 -14.99 6.11 7.65
CA ILE A 233 -15.10 4.76 7.06
C ILE A 233 -16.38 4.67 6.24
N PHE A 234 -16.22 4.39 4.95
CA PHE A 234 -17.32 4.15 4.02
C PHE A 234 -17.13 2.83 3.28
N TYR A 235 -18.25 2.18 2.99
CA TYR A 235 -18.31 0.91 2.28
C TYR A 235 -19.38 0.94 1.19
N SER A 236 -19.04 0.41 0.03
CA SER A 236 -19.96 0.14 -1.07
C SER A 236 -19.97 -1.34 -1.39
N ASN A 237 -21.13 -1.89 -1.76
CA ASN A 237 -21.30 -3.24 -2.28
C ASN A 237 -21.90 -3.27 -3.70
N ASP A 238 -21.89 -2.12 -4.37
CA ASP A 238 -22.43 -1.91 -5.72
C ASP A 238 -21.46 -1.15 -6.64
N GLY A 239 -20.16 -1.24 -6.37
CA GLY A 239 -19.10 -0.65 -7.20
C GLY A 239 -18.95 0.86 -7.02
N GLY A 240 -19.46 1.41 -5.94
CA GLY A 240 -19.37 2.84 -5.61
C GLY A 240 -20.57 3.65 -6.09
N ASP A 241 -21.65 3.00 -6.55
CA ASP A 241 -22.91 3.67 -6.90
C ASP A 241 -23.59 4.23 -5.64
N THR A 242 -23.51 3.50 -4.52
CA THR A 242 -23.97 3.95 -3.20
C THR A 242 -22.96 3.63 -2.11
N TRP A 243 -22.97 4.44 -1.05
CA TRP A 243 -22.06 4.32 0.07
C TRP A 243 -22.80 4.25 1.40
N GLN A 244 -22.27 3.42 2.30
CA GLN A 244 -22.73 3.26 3.67
C GLN A 244 -21.64 3.71 4.61
N GLU A 245 -21.96 4.59 5.53
CA GLU A 245 -21.09 4.96 6.64
C GLU A 245 -20.93 3.77 7.60
N LYS A 246 -19.71 3.52 8.06
CA LYS A 246 -19.31 2.38 8.89
C LYS A 246 -18.46 2.77 10.11
N GLU A 247 -18.53 4.02 10.55
CA GLU A 247 -17.81 4.53 11.72
C GLU A 247 -18.28 3.87 13.03
N GLY A 248 -19.60 3.64 13.17
CA GLY A 248 -20.17 2.98 14.34
C GLY A 248 -19.79 3.66 15.65
N ASN A 249 -19.21 2.89 16.59
CA ASN A 249 -18.72 3.40 17.86
C ASN A 249 -17.21 3.72 17.85
N LEU A 250 -16.56 3.76 16.69
CA LEU A 250 -15.16 4.18 16.62
C LEU A 250 -15.05 5.61 17.19
N PRO A 251 -14.07 5.89 18.06
CA PRO A 251 -13.83 7.28 18.49
C PRO A 251 -13.53 8.21 17.30
N ASP A 252 -13.77 9.49 17.44
CA ASP A 252 -13.37 10.51 16.45
C ASP A 252 -11.84 10.56 16.31
N ILE A 253 -11.29 9.64 15.50
CA ILE A 253 -9.87 9.50 15.22
C ILE A 253 -9.63 9.26 13.73
N PRO A 254 -8.65 9.92 13.11
CA PRO A 254 -8.31 9.68 11.71
C PRO A 254 -8.00 8.22 11.43
N VAL A 255 -8.56 7.67 10.36
CA VAL A 255 -8.29 6.33 9.85
C VAL A 255 -7.29 6.44 8.68
N ARG A 256 -6.29 5.58 8.65
CA ARG A 256 -5.22 5.62 7.63
C ARG A 256 -5.32 4.51 6.62
N CYS A 257 -5.76 3.34 7.05
CA CYS A 257 -5.82 2.14 6.21
C CYS A 257 -6.88 1.20 6.75
N ILE A 258 -7.37 0.32 5.88
CA ILE A 258 -8.43 -0.65 6.18
C ILE A 258 -8.12 -1.97 5.49
N LEU A 259 -8.44 -3.09 6.15
CA LEU A 259 -8.35 -4.43 5.60
C LEU A 259 -9.54 -5.29 6.04
N GLN A 260 -10.14 -5.98 5.09
CA GLN A 260 -11.15 -7.00 5.35
C GLN A 260 -10.51 -8.39 5.46
N ASN A 261 -10.98 -9.21 6.39
CA ASN A 261 -10.63 -10.62 6.41
C ASN A 261 -11.34 -11.35 5.24
N PRO A 262 -10.60 -11.84 4.24
CA PRO A 262 -11.23 -12.49 3.07
C PRO A 262 -11.85 -13.85 3.41
N LEU A 263 -11.51 -14.44 4.57
CA LEU A 263 -12.08 -15.68 5.06
C LEU A 263 -13.37 -15.45 5.87
N LEU A 264 -13.59 -14.21 6.31
CA LEU A 264 -14.72 -13.83 7.16
C LEU A 264 -15.10 -12.36 6.92
N GLU A 265 -15.92 -12.09 5.90
CA GLU A 265 -16.22 -10.74 5.39
C GLU A 265 -16.72 -9.75 6.46
N ASN A 266 -17.28 -10.23 7.58
CA ASN A 266 -17.72 -9.39 8.69
C ASN A 266 -16.59 -8.93 9.61
N GLU A 267 -15.41 -9.50 9.47
CA GLU A 267 -14.23 -9.09 10.23
C GLU A 267 -13.41 -8.09 9.40
N VAL A 268 -13.31 -6.88 9.93
CA VAL A 268 -12.56 -5.77 9.31
C VAL A 268 -11.67 -5.14 10.37
N ILE A 269 -10.47 -4.76 9.97
CA ILE A 269 -9.52 -4.02 10.80
C ILE A 269 -9.19 -2.67 10.17
N VAL A 270 -8.93 -1.68 11.00
CA VAL A 270 -8.48 -0.34 10.57
C VAL A 270 -7.24 0.08 11.33
N GLY A 271 -6.31 0.70 10.62
CA GLY A 271 -5.16 1.38 11.21
C GLY A 271 -5.48 2.86 11.45
N THR A 272 -5.23 3.32 12.65
CA THR A 272 -5.61 4.67 13.10
C THR A 272 -4.42 5.43 13.71
N GLU A 273 -4.63 6.68 14.10
CA GLU A 273 -3.67 7.44 14.91
C GLU A 273 -3.44 6.82 16.31
N LEU A 274 -4.35 5.94 16.78
CA LEU A 274 -4.30 5.29 18.09
C LEU A 274 -4.39 3.76 17.97
N GLY A 275 -3.49 3.15 17.23
CA GLY A 275 -3.40 1.70 17.09
C GLY A 275 -4.35 1.11 16.05
N VAL A 276 -4.48 -0.21 16.10
CA VAL A 276 -5.39 -0.97 15.25
C VAL A 276 -6.73 -1.17 15.99
N TRP A 277 -7.80 -0.96 15.26
CA TRP A 277 -9.16 -1.27 15.70
C TRP A 277 -9.76 -2.35 14.81
N TYR A 278 -10.69 -3.13 15.35
CA TYR A 278 -11.35 -4.20 14.61
C TYR A 278 -12.84 -4.26 14.92
N THR A 279 -13.59 -4.80 13.97
CA THR A 279 -14.99 -5.20 14.16
C THR A 279 -15.22 -6.62 13.66
N LYS A 280 -16.27 -7.29 14.15
CA LYS A 280 -16.74 -8.61 13.70
C LYS A 280 -18.18 -8.57 13.17
N ASP A 281 -18.77 -7.42 13.15
CA ASP A 281 -20.15 -7.18 12.73
C ASP A 281 -20.22 -6.07 11.68
N PHE A 282 -19.24 -6.07 10.74
CA PHE A 282 -19.13 -5.04 9.70
C PHE A 282 -20.34 -4.97 8.77
N ASP A 283 -21.12 -6.06 8.64
CA ASP A 283 -22.41 -6.08 7.93
C ASP A 283 -23.51 -5.27 8.65
N SER A 284 -23.35 -4.99 9.94
CA SER A 284 -24.23 -4.09 10.67
C SER A 284 -24.26 -2.69 10.05
N SER A 285 -25.41 -2.02 10.12
CA SER A 285 -25.49 -0.59 9.79
C SER A 285 -24.74 0.31 10.77
N ASN A 286 -24.37 -0.20 11.94
CA ASN A 286 -23.63 0.51 12.98
C ASN A 286 -22.65 -0.46 13.65
N PRO A 287 -21.48 -0.73 13.01
CA PRO A 287 -20.51 -1.72 13.50
C PRO A 287 -19.97 -1.38 14.89
N SER A 288 -19.64 -2.43 15.65
CA SER A 288 -19.04 -2.31 16.97
C SER A 288 -17.53 -2.48 16.89
N TRP A 289 -16.80 -1.39 16.98
CA TRP A 289 -15.34 -1.38 16.96
C TRP A 289 -14.74 -1.58 18.34
N SER A 290 -13.67 -2.35 18.39
CA SER A 290 -12.84 -2.58 19.58
C SER A 290 -11.38 -2.40 19.25
N GLN A 291 -10.60 -1.88 20.20
CA GLN A 291 -9.17 -1.69 20.00
C GLN A 291 -8.41 -3.02 20.14
N ALA A 292 -7.48 -3.28 19.23
CA ALA A 292 -6.62 -4.46 19.28
C ALA A 292 -5.37 -4.19 20.13
N ASN A 293 -5.47 -4.43 21.45
CA ASN A 293 -4.44 -4.03 22.42
C ASN A 293 -3.44 -5.14 22.80
N ALA A 294 -3.50 -6.32 22.17
CA ALA A 294 -2.65 -7.43 22.57
C ALA A 294 -1.19 -7.22 22.14
N GLY A 295 -0.37 -6.64 23.02
CA GLY A 295 1.06 -6.46 22.84
C GLY A 295 1.49 -5.20 22.06
N MET A 296 0.59 -4.53 21.39
CA MET A 296 0.85 -3.27 20.70
C MET A 296 0.46 -2.08 21.58
N LYS A 297 1.31 -1.06 21.63
CA LYS A 297 0.98 0.22 22.28
C LYS A 297 0.08 1.05 21.37
N ASP A 298 -0.60 2.03 21.97
CA ASP A 298 -1.30 3.08 21.24
C ASP A 298 -0.29 3.89 20.40
N VAL A 299 -0.09 3.46 19.17
CA VAL A 299 0.85 4.05 18.23
C VAL A 299 0.15 4.25 16.90
N ARG A 300 0.50 5.32 16.21
CA ARG A 300 0.00 5.56 14.86
C ARG A 300 0.33 4.38 13.94
N ILE A 301 -0.67 3.84 13.29
CA ILE A 301 -0.52 2.86 12.22
C ILE A 301 -0.36 3.63 10.91
N THR A 302 0.67 3.33 10.16
CA THR A 302 0.95 4.00 8.89
C THR A 302 0.44 3.21 7.70
N ASP A 303 0.33 1.87 7.85
CA ASP A 303 -0.10 0.99 6.79
C ASP A 303 -0.53 -0.38 7.34
N LEU A 304 -1.47 -1.03 6.67
CA LEU A 304 -1.86 -2.42 6.87
C LEU A 304 -1.69 -3.15 5.55
N ASP A 305 -1.11 -4.35 5.57
CA ASP A 305 -0.93 -5.18 4.39
C ASP A 305 -1.15 -6.65 4.75
N MET A 306 -1.57 -7.46 3.79
CA MET A 306 -1.88 -8.87 3.99
C MET A 306 -1.19 -9.71 2.92
N ARG A 307 -0.61 -10.81 3.37
CA ARG A 307 -0.06 -11.86 2.50
C ARG A 307 -1.14 -12.83 2.02
N ASP A 308 -0.79 -13.61 1.00
CA ASP A 308 -1.62 -14.69 0.44
C ASP A 308 -1.93 -15.83 1.42
N ASP A 309 -1.19 -15.96 2.54
CA ASP A 309 -1.47 -16.88 3.64
C ASP A 309 -2.27 -16.25 4.78
N TYR A 310 -2.91 -15.09 4.51
CA TYR A 310 -3.74 -14.33 5.46
C TYR A 310 -2.99 -13.75 6.65
N LYS A 311 -1.65 -13.76 6.62
CA LYS A 311 -0.84 -13.06 7.62
C LYS A 311 -0.93 -11.55 7.36
N VAL A 312 -1.40 -10.84 8.37
CA VAL A 312 -1.56 -9.39 8.35
C VAL A 312 -0.37 -8.73 8.99
N PHE A 313 0.04 -7.60 8.45
CA PHE A 313 1.11 -6.78 8.98
C PHE A 313 0.61 -5.35 9.21
N ALA A 314 1.04 -4.77 10.32
CA ALA A 314 0.77 -3.39 10.68
C ALA A 314 2.09 -2.63 10.81
N ALA A 315 2.30 -1.68 9.93
CA ALA A 315 3.43 -0.75 10.03
C ALA A 315 3.09 0.37 11.02
N THR A 316 4.03 0.69 11.90
CA THR A 316 3.82 1.70 12.93
C THR A 316 4.77 2.88 12.78
N TYR A 317 4.35 4.03 13.30
CA TYR A 317 5.22 5.19 13.37
C TYR A 317 6.22 5.07 14.54
N GLY A 318 7.39 4.49 14.25
CA GLY A 318 8.53 4.44 15.18
C GLY A 318 8.61 3.22 16.10
N LEU A 319 7.67 2.26 16.04
CA LEU A 319 7.73 1.01 16.81
C LEU A 319 7.89 -0.25 15.95
N GLY A 320 8.28 -0.10 14.67
CA GLY A 320 8.50 -1.22 13.76
C GLY A 320 7.22 -1.78 13.15
N VAL A 321 7.23 -3.08 12.86
CA VAL A 321 6.15 -3.79 12.18
C VAL A 321 5.62 -4.90 13.09
N TYR A 322 4.31 -4.97 13.19
CA TYR A 322 3.60 -6.02 13.95
C TYR A 322 2.88 -6.96 12.99
N SER A 323 2.66 -8.20 13.37
CA SER A 323 1.92 -9.13 12.52
C SER A 323 0.86 -9.91 13.29
N SER A 324 -0.17 -10.34 12.56
CA SER A 324 -1.23 -11.23 13.01
C SER A 324 -1.65 -12.14 11.87
N ILE A 325 -2.66 -12.96 12.07
CA ILE A 325 -3.21 -13.83 11.03
C ILE A 325 -4.73 -13.81 11.08
N PHE A 326 -5.37 -13.63 9.93
CA PHE A 326 -6.80 -13.84 9.77
C PHE A 326 -7.13 -15.34 9.73
N THR A 327 -8.26 -15.73 10.31
CA THR A 327 -8.71 -17.12 10.36
C THR A 327 -10.18 -17.23 9.96
N GLU A 328 -10.59 -18.44 9.50
CA GLU A 328 -11.97 -18.74 9.12
C GLU A 328 -12.94 -18.71 10.30
N THR A 329 -12.46 -18.93 11.50
CA THR A 329 -13.32 -19.09 12.68
C THR A 329 -13.59 -17.79 13.43
N GLY A 330 -13.04 -16.67 12.95
CA GLY A 330 -13.14 -15.40 13.65
C GLY A 330 -12.72 -15.59 15.11
N GLY A 331 -11.60 -16.25 15.34
CA GLY A 331 -11.00 -16.41 16.66
C GLY A 331 -11.00 -15.07 17.36
N ASP A 332 -10.81 -15.03 18.67
CA ASP A 332 -10.66 -13.73 19.31
C ASP A 332 -9.65 -12.92 18.49
N PRO A 333 -10.08 -11.82 17.79
CA PRO A 333 -9.18 -11.05 16.96
C PRO A 333 -8.24 -10.22 17.82
N ALA A 334 -8.03 -10.64 19.07
CA ALA A 334 -6.77 -10.32 19.66
C ALA A 334 -5.77 -10.58 18.56
N ILE A 335 -5.36 -9.54 17.83
CA ILE A 335 -4.09 -9.55 17.14
C ILE A 335 -3.16 -10.02 18.24
N LYS A 336 -3.08 -11.34 18.40
CA LYS A 336 -2.00 -11.97 19.14
C LYS A 336 -0.87 -11.73 18.22
N ILE A 337 -0.25 -10.58 18.42
CA ILE A 337 1.03 -10.31 17.86
C ILE A 337 1.89 -11.41 18.45
N SER A 338 1.98 -12.52 17.72
CA SER A 338 3.10 -13.41 17.93
C SER A 338 4.27 -12.55 17.53
N THR A 339 4.94 -12.05 18.54
CA THR A 339 6.20 -11.34 18.41
C THR A 339 7.24 -12.33 17.91
N ASP A 340 7.13 -12.72 16.65
CA ASP A 340 8.25 -13.38 15.98
C ASP A 340 9.39 -12.36 15.78
N VAL A 341 9.12 -11.10 16.08
CA VAL A 341 10.12 -10.01 16.08
C VAL A 341 9.83 -9.02 17.21
N ASP A 342 10.35 -9.28 18.39
CA ASP A 342 10.37 -8.31 19.49
C ASP A 342 11.33 -7.16 19.15
N ASN A 343 10.81 -6.06 18.59
CA ASN A 343 11.49 -4.81 18.32
C ASN A 343 12.59 -4.85 17.25
N ILE A 344 12.28 -4.41 16.05
CA ILE A 344 13.30 -3.96 15.08
C ILE A 344 13.79 -2.58 15.54
N THR A 345 14.91 -2.53 16.24
CA THR A 345 15.59 -1.28 16.57
C THR A 345 16.61 -1.01 15.46
N ILE A 346 16.34 -0.01 14.61
CA ILE A 346 17.28 0.42 13.57
C ILE A 346 18.09 1.59 14.15
N PHE A 347 19.38 1.39 14.34
CA PHE A 347 20.31 2.43 14.80
C PHE A 347 20.86 3.24 13.62
N LYS A 348 20.98 4.55 13.83
CA LYS A 348 21.56 5.48 12.86
C LYS A 348 23.04 5.13 12.63
N GLY A 349 23.37 4.67 11.42
CA GLY A 349 24.75 4.58 10.93
C GLY A 349 25.49 3.26 11.16
N GLU A 350 24.87 2.21 11.71
CA GLU A 350 25.49 0.90 11.85
C GLU A 350 24.60 -0.20 11.29
N SER A 351 25.22 -1.24 10.70
CA SER A 351 24.53 -2.49 10.37
C SER A 351 24.23 -3.21 11.69
N GLY A 352 23.01 -3.10 12.19
CA GLY A 352 22.57 -3.77 13.41
C GLY A 352 22.10 -5.18 13.13
N SER A 353 22.60 -6.16 13.87
CA SER A 353 21.95 -7.44 14.06
C SER A 353 21.03 -7.33 15.26
N PHE A 354 19.79 -7.84 15.16
CA PHE A 354 18.92 -7.99 16.32
C PHE A 354 18.72 -9.48 16.60
N ASN A 355 18.69 -9.81 17.88
CA ASN A 355 18.33 -11.13 18.34
C ASN A 355 16.83 -11.17 18.55
N VAL A 356 16.20 -12.23 18.05
CA VAL A 356 14.85 -12.60 18.42
C VAL A 356 14.97 -13.60 19.55
N ASP A 357 14.59 -13.22 20.75
CA ASP A 357 14.42 -14.17 21.85
C ASP A 357 13.01 -14.75 21.77
N TYR A 358 12.92 -16.09 21.75
CA TYR A 358 11.67 -16.87 21.66
C TYR A 358 10.95 -16.90 23.02
#